data_f9c53d9b5b1ce1b4abe11b384fdb1e4f
#
_entry.id   f9c53d9b5b1ce1b4abe11b384fdb1e4f
#
_cell.length_a   1.000
_cell.length_b   1.000
_cell.length_c   1.000
_cell.angle_alpha   90.00
_cell.angle_beta   90.00
_cell.angle_gamma   90.00
#
_symmetry.space_group_name_H-M   'P 1'
#
loop_
_entity.id
_entity.type
_entity.pdbx_description
1 polymer ?
#
loop_
_entity_poly.entity_id
_entity_poly.type
_entity_poly.pdbx_seq_one_letter_code
_entity_poly.pdbx_strand_id
1 'polypeptide(L)'
;MPQAPDQITRNLWHVVAATSELPIGIVQTTLLLDTPLALTRGNDGEPVVWLRSDEEQGDEIDADTILERLPVRTAYGYTWTCLGTPTDDLFPIPEFAEPDRVNMSCGSIGIHVSAPRAVENFLDMGHFPYVHTDILGSEPHTEVKEYDVEVSEERDEVLATRCRFMQPRAAKSATTAMEVEYVYRVPHPYCAVLYKSC
;
A
#
# COMPACT_ATOMS: atom_id res chain seq x y z
N MET A 1 -2.32 -21.40 16.30
CA MET A 1 -2.48 -21.49 14.85
C MET A 1 -2.95 -20.13 14.37
N PRO A 2 -2.39 -19.52 13.31
CA PRO A 2 -2.96 -18.31 12.75
C PRO A 2 -4.41 -18.59 12.35
N GLN A 3 -5.29 -17.67 12.68
CA GLN A 3 -6.70 -17.77 12.29
C GLN A 3 -6.78 -17.52 10.78
N ALA A 4 -7.48 -18.36 10.04
CA ALA A 4 -7.68 -18.15 8.61
C ALA A 4 -8.32 -16.75 8.40
N PRO A 5 -7.87 -15.98 7.39
CA PRO A 5 -8.51 -14.71 7.05
C PRO A 5 -10.00 -14.93 6.80
N ASP A 6 -10.82 -14.02 7.30
CA ASP A 6 -12.24 -14.11 7.07
C ASP A 6 -12.58 -13.89 5.58
N GLN A 7 -13.79 -14.28 5.18
CA GLN A 7 -14.23 -14.18 3.78
C GLN A 7 -14.27 -12.73 3.29
N ILE A 8 -14.52 -11.77 4.18
CA ILE A 8 -14.57 -10.36 3.84
C ILE A 8 -13.17 -9.92 3.36
N THR A 9 -12.14 -10.19 4.18
CA THR A 9 -10.75 -9.85 3.84
C THR A 9 -10.31 -10.52 2.54
N ARG A 10 -10.71 -11.76 2.29
CA ARG A 10 -10.38 -12.47 1.04
C ARG A 10 -11.03 -11.86 -0.20
N ASN A 11 -12.17 -11.20 -0.06
CA ASN A 11 -12.88 -10.53 -1.15
C ASN A 11 -12.40 -9.09 -1.41
N LEU A 12 -11.54 -8.54 -0.56
CA LEU A 12 -10.96 -7.23 -0.77
C LEU A 12 -9.82 -7.27 -1.80
N TRP A 13 -9.60 -6.13 -2.45
CA TRP A 13 -8.46 -5.92 -3.32
C TRP A 13 -7.17 -5.68 -2.52
N HIS A 14 -6.12 -6.41 -2.82
CA HIS A 14 -4.81 -6.30 -2.18
C HIS A 14 -3.73 -6.02 -3.21
N VAL A 15 -2.80 -5.13 -2.89
CA VAL A 15 -1.59 -4.91 -3.68
C VAL A 15 -0.69 -6.14 -3.58
N VAL A 16 -0.21 -6.62 -4.72
CA VAL A 16 0.72 -7.76 -4.78
C VAL A 16 2.05 -7.43 -5.45
N ALA A 17 2.11 -6.38 -6.24
CA ALA A 17 3.34 -5.88 -6.85
C ALA A 17 3.21 -4.44 -7.33
N ALA A 18 4.34 -3.73 -7.46
CA ALA A 18 4.41 -2.56 -8.34
C ALA A 18 4.38 -3.05 -9.79
N THR A 19 3.41 -2.56 -10.59
CA THR A 19 3.21 -3.07 -11.96
C THR A 19 4.46 -2.92 -12.83
N SER A 20 5.22 -1.85 -12.63
CA SER A 20 6.47 -1.59 -13.38
C SER A 20 7.61 -2.58 -13.05
N GLU A 21 7.54 -3.27 -11.92
CA GLU A 21 8.55 -4.24 -11.49
C GLU A 21 8.26 -5.67 -11.97
N LEU A 22 7.07 -5.91 -12.53
CA LEU A 22 6.73 -7.22 -13.08
C LEU A 22 7.36 -7.41 -14.46
N PRO A 23 8.28 -8.36 -14.63
CA PRO A 23 8.83 -8.68 -15.93
C PRO A 23 7.82 -9.46 -16.80
N ILE A 24 7.98 -9.38 -18.12
CA ILE A 24 7.18 -10.17 -19.07
C ILE A 24 7.67 -11.59 -19.07
N GLY A 25 6.77 -12.57 -18.89
CA GLY A 25 7.05 -14.00 -19.00
C GLY A 25 7.90 -14.60 -17.88
N ILE A 26 8.41 -13.79 -16.93
CA ILE A 26 9.18 -14.28 -15.78
C ILE A 26 8.28 -14.29 -14.55
N VAL A 27 8.19 -15.44 -13.91
CA VAL A 27 7.34 -15.63 -12.73
C VAL A 27 7.99 -15.00 -11.50
N GLN A 28 7.25 -14.16 -10.83
CA GLN A 28 7.54 -13.73 -9.46
C GLN A 28 6.59 -14.43 -8.49
N THR A 29 7.01 -14.61 -7.26
CA THR A 29 6.20 -15.24 -6.22
C THR A 29 6.02 -14.32 -5.02
N THR A 30 4.85 -14.38 -4.41
CA THR A 30 4.53 -13.64 -3.19
C THR A 30 3.57 -14.42 -2.31
N LEU A 31 3.26 -13.86 -1.14
CA LEU A 31 2.24 -14.38 -0.24
C LEU A 31 1.16 -13.33 -0.05
N LEU A 32 -0.09 -13.73 -0.18
CA LEU A 32 -1.23 -12.92 0.17
C LEU A 32 -2.09 -13.66 1.20
N LEU A 33 -2.24 -13.12 2.42
CA LEU A 33 -3.00 -13.74 3.50
C LEU A 33 -2.61 -15.23 3.70
N ASP A 34 -1.30 -15.50 3.79
CA ASP A 34 -0.69 -16.82 3.90
C ASP A 34 -0.94 -17.75 2.69
N THR A 35 -1.50 -17.24 1.60
CA THR A 35 -1.73 -18.01 0.37
C THR A 35 -0.61 -17.73 -0.63
N PRO A 36 0.13 -18.76 -1.09
CA PRO A 36 1.16 -18.60 -2.11
C PRO A 36 0.56 -18.17 -3.45
N LEU A 37 1.10 -17.11 -4.02
CA LEU A 37 0.74 -16.60 -5.34
C LEU A 37 1.94 -16.59 -6.26
N ALA A 38 1.66 -16.75 -7.55
CA ALA A 38 2.58 -16.47 -8.62
C ALA A 38 2.01 -15.38 -9.52
N LEU A 39 2.87 -14.55 -10.07
CA LEU A 39 2.48 -13.41 -10.90
C LEU A 39 3.54 -13.11 -11.96
N THR A 40 3.10 -12.64 -13.11
CA THR A 40 3.93 -12.18 -14.22
C THR A 40 3.19 -11.15 -15.05
N ARG A 41 3.82 -10.62 -16.09
CA ARG A 41 3.11 -9.91 -17.15
C ARG A 41 3.03 -10.80 -18.40
N GLY A 42 1.85 -10.80 -19.02
CA GLY A 42 1.63 -11.44 -20.30
C GLY A 42 2.35 -10.71 -21.46
N ASN A 43 2.33 -11.32 -22.64
CA ASN A 43 2.91 -10.73 -23.84
C ASN A 43 2.18 -9.43 -24.30
N ASP A 44 0.94 -9.26 -23.87
CA ASP A 44 0.13 -8.04 -24.04
C ASP A 44 0.52 -6.91 -23.05
N GLY A 45 1.39 -7.23 -22.08
CA GLY A 45 1.83 -6.31 -21.04
C GLY A 45 0.92 -6.28 -19.80
N GLU A 46 -0.18 -7.03 -19.79
CA GLU A 46 -1.11 -7.06 -18.66
C GLU A 46 -0.65 -8.01 -17.57
N PRO A 47 -0.84 -7.66 -16.28
CA PRO A 47 -0.51 -8.56 -15.17
C PRO A 47 -1.43 -9.78 -15.14
N VAL A 48 -0.84 -10.92 -14.81
CA VAL A 48 -1.54 -12.18 -14.56
C VAL A 48 -1.15 -12.68 -13.18
N VAL A 49 -2.12 -13.06 -12.37
CA VAL A 49 -1.92 -13.57 -11.01
C VAL A 49 -2.69 -14.89 -10.86
N TRP A 50 -2.07 -15.88 -10.21
CA TRP A 50 -2.70 -17.17 -9.95
C TRP A 50 -2.25 -17.77 -8.62
N LEU A 51 -2.97 -18.77 -8.15
CA LEU A 51 -2.55 -19.57 -6.99
C LEU A 51 -1.36 -20.43 -7.38
N ARG A 52 -0.25 -20.30 -6.66
CA ARG A 52 0.92 -21.15 -6.88
C ARG A 52 0.68 -22.52 -6.27
N SER A 53 0.89 -23.57 -7.06
CA SER A 53 0.97 -24.94 -6.57
C SER A 53 2.40 -25.33 -6.20
N ASP A 54 2.56 -26.28 -5.28
CA ASP A 54 3.87 -26.81 -4.90
C ASP A 54 4.56 -27.58 -6.05
N GLU A 55 3.81 -27.93 -7.08
CA GLU A 55 4.31 -28.66 -8.25
C GLU A 55 4.88 -27.74 -9.33
N GLU A 56 4.60 -26.44 -9.26
CA GLU A 56 5.12 -25.46 -10.22
C GLU A 56 6.60 -25.19 -9.96
N GLN A 57 7.43 -25.70 -10.86
CA GLN A 57 8.88 -25.48 -10.88
C GLN A 57 9.28 -24.72 -12.13
N GLY A 58 9.94 -23.60 -11.95
CA GLY A 58 10.48 -22.78 -13.03
C GLY A 58 10.16 -21.30 -12.86
N ASP A 59 11.03 -20.49 -13.43
CA ASP A 59 10.94 -19.03 -13.36
C ASP A 59 10.35 -18.42 -14.66
N GLU A 60 10.15 -19.24 -15.69
CA GLU A 60 9.59 -18.81 -16.97
C GLU A 60 8.32 -19.59 -17.27
N ILE A 61 7.27 -18.87 -17.64
CA ILE A 61 5.98 -19.43 -18.02
C ILE A 61 5.36 -18.61 -19.15
N ASP A 62 4.65 -19.27 -20.03
CA ASP A 62 3.74 -18.59 -20.96
C ASP A 62 2.45 -18.26 -20.20
N ALA A 63 2.26 -16.97 -19.94
CA ALA A 63 1.09 -16.48 -19.21
C ALA A 63 -0.23 -16.91 -19.85
N ASP A 64 -0.27 -17.14 -21.16
CA ASP A 64 -1.49 -17.55 -21.88
C ASP A 64 -1.90 -19.00 -21.56
N THR A 65 -0.99 -19.80 -21.01
CA THR A 65 -1.28 -21.18 -20.59
C THR A 65 -1.92 -21.30 -19.21
N ILE A 66 -1.95 -20.22 -18.42
CA ILE A 66 -2.52 -20.19 -17.08
C ILE A 66 -4.04 -20.17 -17.17
N LEU A 67 -4.69 -21.26 -16.77
CA LEU A 67 -6.14 -21.43 -16.86
C LEU A 67 -6.90 -20.87 -15.67
N GLU A 68 -6.34 -20.97 -14.47
CA GLU A 68 -6.98 -20.53 -13.22
C GLU A 68 -6.36 -19.22 -12.72
N ARG A 69 -6.84 -18.12 -13.28
CA ARG A 69 -6.38 -16.78 -12.93
C ARG A 69 -7.22 -16.19 -11.82
N LEU A 70 -6.57 -15.49 -10.90
CA LEU A 70 -7.26 -14.64 -9.93
C LEU A 70 -7.72 -13.34 -10.62
N PRO A 71 -8.75 -12.67 -10.06
CA PRO A 71 -9.12 -11.33 -10.50
C PRO A 71 -7.94 -10.36 -10.37
N VAL A 72 -7.71 -9.53 -11.38
CA VAL A 72 -6.61 -8.56 -11.42
C VAL A 72 -7.13 -7.18 -11.77
N ARG A 73 -6.59 -6.15 -11.13
CA ARG A 73 -6.71 -4.75 -11.49
C ARG A 73 -5.35 -4.08 -11.49
N THR A 74 -5.18 -3.12 -12.39
CA THR A 74 -4.04 -2.20 -12.37
C THR A 74 -4.56 -0.82 -12.02
N ALA A 75 -4.12 -0.29 -10.89
CA ALA A 75 -4.47 1.05 -10.44
C ALA A 75 -3.34 1.64 -9.61
N TYR A 76 -3.16 2.96 -9.68
CA TYR A 76 -2.19 3.73 -8.90
C TYR A 76 -0.74 3.26 -9.07
N GLY A 77 -0.41 2.62 -10.23
CA GLY A 77 0.90 2.06 -10.50
C GLY A 77 1.15 0.67 -9.91
N TYR A 78 0.13 0.06 -9.30
CA TYR A 78 0.22 -1.25 -8.65
C TYR A 78 -0.73 -2.27 -9.29
N THR A 79 -0.33 -3.52 -9.16
CA THR A 79 -1.15 -4.70 -9.50
C THR A 79 -1.87 -5.17 -8.24
N TRP A 80 -3.18 -5.28 -8.35
CA TRP A 80 -4.10 -5.68 -7.28
C TRP A 80 -4.77 -6.99 -7.64
N THR A 81 -4.98 -7.84 -6.63
CA THR A 81 -5.75 -9.08 -6.75
C THR A 81 -6.61 -9.33 -5.52
N CYS A 82 -7.50 -10.30 -5.59
CA CYS A 82 -8.22 -10.82 -4.42
C CYS A 82 -8.25 -12.34 -4.46
N LEU A 83 -8.38 -12.98 -3.30
CA LEU A 83 -8.44 -14.44 -3.17
C LEU A 83 -9.87 -14.99 -3.25
N GLY A 84 -10.85 -14.14 -3.35
CA GLY A 84 -12.26 -14.48 -3.42
C GLY A 84 -12.94 -13.79 -4.59
N THR A 85 -14.20 -13.37 -4.37
CA THR A 85 -14.98 -12.60 -5.34
C THR A 85 -15.02 -11.16 -4.91
N PRO A 86 -14.39 -10.24 -5.65
CA PRO A 86 -14.39 -8.83 -5.28
C PRO A 86 -15.83 -8.28 -5.35
N THR A 87 -16.24 -7.60 -4.29
CA THR A 87 -17.60 -7.04 -4.17
C THR A 87 -17.67 -5.60 -4.63
N ASP A 88 -16.56 -4.86 -4.50
CA ASP A 88 -16.50 -3.44 -4.71
C ASP A 88 -15.33 -3.03 -5.59
N ASP A 89 -15.38 -1.80 -6.07
CA ASP A 89 -14.27 -1.16 -6.74
C ASP A 89 -13.18 -0.75 -5.73
N LEU A 90 -12.00 -0.43 -6.25
CA LEU A 90 -10.96 0.16 -5.44
C LEU A 90 -11.39 1.55 -4.95
N PHE A 91 -10.95 1.90 -3.75
CA PHE A 91 -11.15 3.23 -3.21
C PHE A 91 -10.55 4.32 -4.12
N PRO A 92 -11.16 5.51 -4.22
CA PRO A 92 -10.66 6.55 -5.09
C PRO A 92 -9.45 7.29 -4.46
N ILE A 93 -8.46 7.59 -5.31
CA ILE A 93 -7.40 8.59 -5.06
C ILE A 93 -7.52 9.63 -6.17
N PRO A 94 -8.39 10.63 -6.03
CA PRO A 94 -8.67 11.61 -7.10
C PRO A 94 -7.41 12.33 -7.58
N GLU A 95 -6.50 12.62 -6.66
CA GLU A 95 -5.24 13.33 -6.92
C GLU A 95 -4.33 12.58 -7.90
N PHE A 96 -4.48 11.25 -8.00
CA PHE A 96 -3.69 10.46 -8.94
C PHE A 96 -3.98 10.81 -10.40
N ALA A 97 -5.20 11.28 -10.70
CA ALA A 97 -5.64 11.67 -12.04
C ALA A 97 -5.50 13.17 -12.33
N GLU A 98 -5.10 13.99 -11.37
CA GLU A 98 -4.95 15.43 -11.55
C GLU A 98 -3.77 15.74 -12.48
N PRO A 99 -3.95 16.63 -13.49
CA PRO A 99 -2.95 16.84 -14.54
C PRO A 99 -1.69 17.60 -14.05
N ASP A 100 -1.76 18.24 -12.89
CA ASP A 100 -0.65 18.98 -12.27
C ASP A 100 0.14 18.12 -11.27
N ARG A 101 -0.20 16.84 -11.13
CA ARG A 101 0.49 15.89 -10.25
C ARG A 101 1.54 15.08 -10.99
N VAL A 102 2.62 14.79 -10.29
CA VAL A 102 3.65 13.85 -10.73
C VAL A 102 3.50 12.58 -9.90
N ASN A 103 3.04 11.52 -10.54
CA ASN A 103 2.90 10.22 -9.91
C ASN A 103 4.22 9.45 -10.05
N MET A 104 4.69 8.89 -8.94
CA MET A 104 5.92 8.11 -8.89
C MET A 104 5.70 6.85 -8.05
N SER A 105 6.01 5.69 -8.64
CA SER A 105 6.07 4.44 -7.87
C SER A 105 7.37 4.41 -7.08
N CYS A 106 7.27 4.09 -5.79
CA CYS A 106 8.42 3.86 -4.92
C CYS A 106 8.84 2.39 -4.88
N GLY A 107 8.21 1.54 -5.70
CA GLY A 107 8.52 0.12 -5.79
C GLY A 107 7.96 -0.71 -4.65
N SER A 108 8.49 -1.93 -4.51
CA SER A 108 8.09 -2.91 -3.50
C SER A 108 9.28 -3.23 -2.60
N ILE A 109 9.04 -3.27 -1.29
CA ILE A 109 10.06 -3.59 -0.29
C ILE A 109 9.52 -4.71 0.60
N GLY A 110 10.25 -5.85 0.62
CA GLY A 110 9.94 -6.96 1.52
C GLY A 110 10.38 -6.64 2.95
N ILE A 111 9.46 -6.72 3.91
CA ILE A 111 9.75 -6.57 5.34
C ILE A 111 9.19 -7.77 6.12
N HIS A 112 9.92 -8.23 7.12
CA HIS A 112 9.50 -9.36 7.94
C HIS A 112 8.59 -8.89 9.09
N VAL A 113 7.39 -8.42 8.73
CA VAL A 113 6.38 -7.92 9.66
C VAL A 113 4.98 -8.23 9.10
N SER A 114 3.99 -8.36 9.97
CA SER A 114 2.62 -8.53 9.51
C SER A 114 2.04 -7.22 8.94
N ALA A 115 1.16 -7.31 7.96
CA ALA A 115 0.55 -6.15 7.32
C ALA A 115 -0.13 -5.17 8.31
N PRO A 116 -0.90 -5.61 9.33
CA PRO A 116 -1.45 -4.71 10.33
C PRO A 116 -0.37 -3.90 11.07
N ARG A 117 0.76 -4.53 11.40
CA ARG A 117 1.87 -3.84 12.08
C ARG A 117 2.55 -2.81 11.17
N ALA A 118 2.63 -3.08 9.87
CA ALA A 118 3.14 -2.09 8.91
C ALA A 118 2.22 -0.87 8.84
N VAL A 119 0.90 -1.07 8.82
CA VAL A 119 -0.09 0.03 8.85
C VAL A 119 -0.01 0.80 10.17
N GLU A 120 0.04 0.11 11.32
CA GLU A 120 0.21 0.76 12.62
C GLU A 120 1.47 1.65 12.65
N ASN A 121 2.60 1.14 12.14
CA ASN A 121 3.83 1.93 12.08
C ASN A 121 3.70 3.15 11.15
N PHE A 122 2.98 3.02 10.04
CA PHE A 122 2.74 4.14 9.12
C PHE A 122 1.86 5.24 9.77
N LEU A 123 0.91 4.87 10.61
CA LEU A 123 -0.01 5.79 11.29
C LEU A 123 0.59 6.40 12.57
N ASP A 124 1.64 5.82 13.12
CA ASP A 124 2.28 6.31 14.34
C ASP A 124 3.15 7.55 14.04
N MET A 125 2.80 8.68 14.62
CA MET A 125 3.60 9.91 14.56
C MET A 125 4.59 10.02 15.72
N GLY A 126 4.40 9.25 16.80
CA GLY A 126 5.20 9.34 18.02
C GLY A 126 6.64 8.90 17.82
N HIS A 127 6.92 8.04 16.85
CA HIS A 127 8.29 7.56 16.58
C HIS A 127 9.13 8.55 15.74
N PHE A 128 8.53 9.57 15.11
CA PHE A 128 9.22 10.48 14.19
C PHE A 128 10.47 11.14 14.77
N PRO A 129 10.44 11.71 15.98
CA PRO A 129 11.62 12.38 16.55
C PRO A 129 12.77 11.43 16.88
N TYR A 130 12.50 10.14 17.03
CA TYR A 130 13.45 9.13 17.48
C TYR A 130 13.96 8.25 16.36
N VAL A 131 13.06 7.70 15.53
CA VAL A 131 13.42 6.79 14.44
C VAL A 131 13.76 7.55 13.16
N HIS A 132 13.04 8.65 12.89
CA HIS A 132 13.25 9.52 11.73
C HIS A 132 13.78 10.90 12.14
N THR A 133 14.67 10.92 13.13
CA THR A 133 15.25 12.16 13.66
C THR A 133 15.91 12.99 12.56
N ASP A 134 15.85 14.31 12.68
CA ASP A 134 16.37 15.29 11.73
C ASP A 134 15.71 15.29 10.33
N ILE A 135 14.68 14.45 10.12
CA ILE A 135 13.90 14.41 8.89
C ILE A 135 12.44 14.69 9.19
N LEU A 136 11.76 13.76 9.88
CA LEU A 136 10.32 13.85 10.18
C LEU A 136 10.03 14.45 11.56
N GLY A 137 11.02 14.49 12.43
CA GLY A 137 10.93 15.07 13.77
C GLY A 137 12.29 15.27 14.39
N SER A 138 12.37 15.97 15.51
CA SER A 138 13.59 16.15 16.32
C SER A 138 13.26 16.70 17.69
N GLU A 139 14.13 16.46 18.66
CA GLU A 139 14.05 17.15 19.94
C GLU A 139 14.26 18.67 19.75
N PRO A 140 13.61 19.52 20.56
CA PRO A 140 12.72 19.19 21.68
C PRO A 140 11.26 18.95 21.28
N HIS A 141 10.93 18.94 19.98
CA HIS A 141 9.57 18.85 19.46
C HIS A 141 9.13 17.38 19.32
N THR A 142 8.92 16.72 20.45
CA THR A 142 8.59 15.28 20.50
C THR A 142 7.12 14.99 20.79
N GLU A 143 6.35 16.03 21.10
CA GLU A 143 4.94 15.91 21.46
C GLU A 143 4.09 15.65 20.22
N VAL A 144 3.25 14.61 20.27
CA VAL A 144 2.14 14.42 19.33
C VAL A 144 0.97 15.27 19.81
N LYS A 145 0.66 16.31 19.04
CA LYS A 145 -0.45 17.22 19.35
C LYS A 145 -1.79 16.49 19.20
N GLU A 146 -2.81 17.00 19.87
CA GLU A 146 -4.17 16.49 19.73
C GLU A 146 -4.65 16.60 18.27
N TYR A 147 -5.26 15.55 17.77
CA TYR A 147 -5.81 15.42 16.43
C TYR A 147 -7.17 14.73 16.45
N ASP A 148 -7.92 14.81 15.36
CA ASP A 148 -9.24 14.18 15.27
C ASP A 148 -9.14 12.83 14.56
N VAL A 149 -9.95 11.88 15.03
CA VAL A 149 -10.15 10.58 14.34
C VAL A 149 -11.65 10.38 14.15
N GLU A 150 -12.03 10.03 12.93
CA GLU A 150 -13.39 9.69 12.59
C GLU A 150 -13.50 8.45 11.72
N VAL A 151 -14.62 7.76 11.81
CA VAL A 151 -14.99 6.70 10.86
C VAL A 151 -16.04 7.29 9.92
N SER A 152 -15.70 7.39 8.65
CA SER A 152 -16.62 7.86 7.61
C SER A 152 -17.46 6.67 7.12
N GLU A 153 -18.73 6.61 7.55
CA GLU A 153 -19.67 5.58 7.06
C GLU A 153 -19.96 5.74 5.56
N GLU A 154 -19.93 6.97 5.05
CA GLU A 154 -20.16 7.25 3.62
C GLU A 154 -19.06 6.68 2.72
N ARG A 155 -17.82 6.72 3.20
CA ARG A 155 -16.64 6.28 2.43
C ARG A 155 -16.12 4.91 2.86
N ASP A 156 -16.64 4.37 3.93
CA ASP A 156 -16.15 3.14 4.58
C ASP A 156 -14.64 3.20 4.88
N GLU A 157 -14.20 4.33 5.45
CA GLU A 157 -12.80 4.57 5.76
C GLU A 157 -12.59 5.24 7.12
N VAL A 158 -11.41 5.07 7.69
CA VAL A 158 -10.97 5.80 8.88
C VAL A 158 -10.15 7.00 8.45
N LEU A 159 -10.45 8.16 9.03
CA LEU A 159 -9.75 9.43 8.79
C LEU A 159 -9.09 9.90 10.08
N ALA A 160 -7.85 10.40 9.98
CA ALA A 160 -7.23 11.21 11.01
C ALA A 160 -6.85 12.57 10.41
N THR A 161 -7.37 13.65 11.01
CA THR A 161 -7.22 15.01 10.50
C THR A 161 -6.61 15.94 11.54
N ARG A 162 -6.10 17.09 11.10
CA ARG A 162 -5.41 18.07 11.96
C ARG A 162 -4.16 17.49 12.65
N CYS A 163 -3.54 16.46 12.06
CA CYS A 163 -2.31 15.87 12.57
C CYS A 163 -1.15 16.82 12.28
N ARG A 164 -0.64 17.50 13.31
CA ARG A 164 0.40 18.52 13.16
C ARG A 164 1.68 18.09 13.83
N PHE A 165 2.77 18.27 13.12
CA PHE A 165 4.07 17.91 13.59
C PHE A 165 5.16 18.89 13.12
N MET A 166 6.13 19.18 14.00
CA MET A 166 7.27 20.03 13.63
C MET A 166 8.32 19.19 12.91
N GLN A 167 8.59 19.49 11.65
CA GLN A 167 9.54 18.74 10.83
C GLN A 167 10.78 19.57 10.48
N PRO A 168 12.00 19.04 10.76
CA PRO A 168 13.24 19.66 10.36
C PRO A 168 13.38 19.80 8.83
N ARG A 169 12.90 18.79 8.09
CA ARG A 169 12.92 18.75 6.62
C ARG A 169 11.54 18.52 6.05
N ALA A 170 10.67 19.50 6.22
CA ALA A 170 9.30 19.44 5.68
C ALA A 170 9.27 19.30 4.15
N ALA A 171 10.22 19.90 3.45
CA ALA A 171 10.41 19.78 2.01
C ALA A 171 11.92 19.67 1.68
N LYS A 172 12.26 19.23 0.47
CA LYS A 172 13.65 19.11 0.00
C LYS A 172 14.39 20.44 0.05
N SER A 173 13.68 21.54 -0.16
CA SER A 173 14.20 22.91 -0.11
C SER A 173 14.15 23.56 1.27
N ALA A 174 13.58 22.88 2.27
CA ALA A 174 13.47 23.45 3.62
C ALA A 174 14.85 23.60 4.26
N THR A 175 15.13 24.81 4.73
CA THR A 175 16.36 25.17 5.46
C THR A 175 16.12 25.36 6.96
N THR A 176 14.87 25.43 7.37
CA THR A 176 14.43 25.57 8.76
C THR A 176 13.29 24.59 9.05
N ALA A 177 13.19 24.17 10.30
CA ALA A 177 12.05 23.38 10.75
C ALA A 177 10.74 24.18 10.59
N MET A 178 9.69 23.48 10.18
CA MET A 178 8.34 24.06 10.05
C MET A 178 7.26 23.07 10.48
N GLU A 179 6.13 23.61 10.93
CA GLU A 179 4.97 22.77 11.21
C GLU A 179 4.35 22.30 9.90
N VAL A 180 4.10 21.00 9.83
CA VAL A 180 3.37 20.37 8.72
C VAL A 180 2.05 19.84 9.23
N GLU A 181 1.06 19.79 8.35
CA GLU A 181 -0.21 19.17 8.62
C GLU A 181 -0.37 17.90 7.79
N TYR A 182 -0.80 16.83 8.44
CA TYR A 182 -1.11 15.55 7.83
C TYR A 182 -2.60 15.25 7.92
N VAL A 183 -3.09 14.59 6.87
CA VAL A 183 -4.35 13.87 6.89
C VAL A 183 -4.04 12.43 6.52
N TYR A 184 -4.39 11.50 7.39
CA TYR A 184 -4.31 10.08 7.12
C TYR A 184 -5.68 9.54 6.72
N ARG A 185 -5.71 8.69 5.71
CA ARG A 185 -6.87 7.88 5.32
C ARG A 185 -6.48 6.42 5.41
N VAL A 186 -7.36 5.59 5.95
CA VAL A 186 -7.26 4.14 5.90
C VAL A 186 -8.49 3.63 5.16
N PRO A 187 -8.45 3.65 3.82
CA PRO A 187 -9.60 3.26 2.99
C PRO A 187 -9.73 1.75 2.83
N HIS A 188 -8.79 1.01 3.39
CA HIS A 188 -8.71 -0.44 3.29
C HIS A 188 -7.83 -0.96 4.44
N PRO A 189 -8.09 -2.15 5.02
CA PRO A 189 -7.35 -2.65 6.20
C PRO A 189 -5.83 -2.68 6.07
N TYR A 190 -5.30 -2.83 4.84
CA TYR A 190 -3.86 -2.89 4.57
C TYR A 190 -3.36 -1.78 3.65
N CYS A 191 -4.14 -0.71 3.52
CA CYS A 191 -3.77 0.47 2.74
C CYS A 191 -3.93 1.72 3.59
N ALA A 192 -2.92 2.57 3.55
CA ALA A 192 -2.97 3.88 4.17
C ALA A 192 -2.50 4.93 3.16
N VAL A 193 -3.18 6.06 3.14
CA VAL A 193 -2.89 7.21 2.28
C VAL A 193 -2.58 8.39 3.18
N LEU A 194 -1.48 9.07 2.91
CA LEU A 194 -1.07 10.26 3.63
C LEU A 194 -1.11 11.47 2.70
N TYR A 195 -1.83 12.49 3.13
CA TYR A 195 -1.72 13.84 2.58
C TYR A 195 -0.84 14.68 3.49
N LYS A 196 0.11 15.36 2.91
CA LYS A 196 1.01 16.28 3.61
C LYS A 196 0.94 17.66 2.99
N SER A 197 0.73 18.66 3.83
CA SER A 197 0.82 20.08 3.46
C SER A 197 1.86 20.80 4.30
N CYS A 198 2.56 21.76 3.70
CA CYS A 198 3.56 22.61 4.33
C CYS A 198 3.63 23.97 3.64
#